data_a9eaa97d904eaa714d6fa406d2889c0e
#
_entry.id   a9eaa97d904eaa714d6fa406d2889c0e
#
_cell.length_a   1.000
_cell.length_b   1.000
_cell.length_c   1.000
_cell.angle_alpha   90.00
_cell.angle_beta   90.00
_cell.angle_gamma   90.00
#
_symmetry.space_group_name_H-M   'P 1'
#
loop_
_entity.id
_entity.type
_entity.pdbx_description
1 polymer ?
#
loop_
_entity_poly.entity_id
_entity_poly.type
_entity_poly.pdbx_seq_one_letter_code
_entity_poly.pdbx_strand_id
1 'polypeptide(L)'
;MIVERRGPGEPVMSEATVKLRVGDEVHHTVAESDGPVGALDKALRLALEPVFPQLKEILLRDYKVRILESQQGAGARVRVLVETADGDELFGTVGAGENIIEASWQALKDALEFKLLRDEQRKSRT
;
A
#
# COMPACT_ATOMS: atom_id res chain seq x y z
N MET A 1 8.90 -8.08 -0.67
CA MET A 1 8.75 -9.17 -1.67
C MET A 1 7.33 -9.67 -1.63
N ILE A 2 6.75 -9.94 -2.78
CA ILE A 2 5.40 -10.50 -2.89
C ILE A 2 5.51 -11.88 -3.54
N VAL A 3 4.89 -12.87 -2.91
CA VAL A 3 4.87 -14.26 -3.40
C VAL A 3 3.42 -14.71 -3.48
N GLU A 4 3.05 -15.34 -4.59
CA GLU A 4 1.76 -15.97 -4.73
C GLU A 4 1.84 -17.43 -4.31
N ARG A 5 0.90 -17.85 -3.48
CA ARG A 5 0.81 -19.23 -2.99
C ARG A 5 -0.53 -19.84 -3.31
N ARG A 6 -0.51 -21.11 -3.68
CA ARG A 6 -1.72 -21.85 -3.98
C ARG A 6 -1.60 -23.28 -3.50
N GLY A 7 -2.44 -23.68 -2.56
CA GLY A 7 -2.59 -25.08 -2.17
C GLY A 7 -3.53 -25.82 -3.13
N PRO A 8 -3.52 -27.17 -3.12
CA PRO A 8 -4.45 -27.95 -3.96
C PRO A 8 -5.91 -27.63 -3.61
N GLY A 9 -6.68 -27.15 -4.61
CA GLY A 9 -8.07 -26.79 -4.40
C GLY A 9 -8.33 -25.48 -3.68
N GLU A 10 -7.30 -24.71 -3.36
CA GLU A 10 -7.41 -23.41 -2.69
C GLU A 10 -7.27 -22.25 -3.67
N PRO A 11 -7.89 -21.09 -3.37
CA PRO A 11 -7.66 -19.90 -4.19
C PRO A 11 -6.22 -19.42 -4.08
N VAL A 12 -5.76 -18.69 -5.10
CA VAL A 12 -4.42 -18.09 -5.09
C VAL A 12 -4.36 -17.01 -4.01
N MET A 13 -3.36 -17.12 -3.15
CA MET A 13 -3.09 -16.13 -2.10
C MET A 13 -1.76 -15.43 -2.38
N SER A 14 -1.73 -14.13 -2.16
CA SER A 14 -0.52 -13.33 -2.24
C SER A 14 0.04 -13.11 -0.84
N GLU A 15 1.35 -13.31 -0.69
CA GLU A 15 2.06 -13.01 0.55
C GLU A 15 3.03 -11.87 0.31
N ALA A 16 2.98 -10.85 1.13
CA ALA A 16 3.89 -9.72 1.05
C ALA A 16 4.79 -9.68 2.29
N THR A 17 6.08 -9.49 2.05
CA THR A 17 7.07 -9.29 3.10
C THR A 17 7.59 -7.86 2.99
N VAL A 18 7.51 -7.11 4.09
CA VAL A 18 7.92 -5.71 4.14
C VAL A 18 8.95 -5.54 5.26
N LYS A 19 10.01 -4.84 4.94
CA LYS A 19 11.03 -4.45 5.92
C LYS A 19 11.20 -2.94 5.86
N LEU A 20 10.89 -2.28 6.97
CA LEU A 20 10.93 -0.82 7.07
C LEU A 20 11.78 -0.38 8.24
N ARG A 21 12.46 0.74 8.06
CA ARG A 21 13.12 1.44 9.14
C ARG A 21 12.28 2.67 9.52
N VAL A 22 11.91 2.76 10.81
CA VAL A 22 11.23 3.93 11.36
C VAL A 22 12.09 4.42 12.51
N GLY A 23 12.71 5.59 12.34
CA GLY A 23 13.74 6.06 13.27
C GLY A 23 14.92 5.08 13.33
N ASP A 24 15.22 4.56 14.51
CA ASP A 24 16.29 3.58 14.71
C ASP A 24 15.80 2.13 14.72
N GLU A 25 14.48 1.91 14.60
CA GLU A 25 13.90 0.58 14.65
C GLU A 25 13.63 0.02 13.26
N VAL A 26 13.88 -1.27 13.09
CA VAL A 26 13.58 -2.00 11.88
C VAL A 26 12.36 -2.89 12.14
N HIS A 27 11.34 -2.73 11.30
CA HIS A 27 10.12 -3.53 11.36
C HIS A 27 10.09 -4.48 10.16
N HIS A 28 9.94 -5.77 10.43
CA HIS A 28 9.87 -6.80 9.40
C HIS A 28 8.53 -7.52 9.57
N THR A 29 7.65 -7.39 8.59
CA THR A 29 6.29 -7.93 8.66
C THR A 29 5.95 -8.75 7.43
N VAL A 30 5.04 -9.70 7.62
CA VAL A 30 4.54 -10.57 6.56
C VAL A 30 3.02 -10.60 6.65
N ALA A 31 2.35 -10.50 5.52
CA ALA A 31 0.89 -10.58 5.48
C ALA A 31 0.42 -11.29 4.21
N GLU A 32 -0.75 -11.92 4.29
CA GLU A 32 -1.39 -12.60 3.17
C GLU A 32 -2.72 -11.93 2.82
N SER A 33 -3.05 -11.95 1.55
CA SER A 33 -4.34 -11.48 1.04
C SER A 33 -4.65 -12.16 -0.29
N ASP A 34 -5.85 -11.97 -0.81
CA ASP A 34 -6.27 -12.52 -2.09
C ASP A 34 -5.66 -11.81 -3.30
N GLY A 35 -4.87 -10.77 -3.10
CA GLY A 35 -4.16 -10.04 -4.16
C GLY A 35 -2.92 -9.34 -3.65
N PRO A 36 -1.99 -8.97 -4.57
CA PRO A 36 -0.70 -8.39 -4.18
C PRO A 36 -0.83 -7.01 -3.52
N VAL A 37 -1.75 -6.17 -3.96
CA VAL A 37 -1.93 -4.84 -3.37
C VAL A 37 -2.46 -4.95 -1.95
N GLY A 38 -3.46 -5.80 -1.73
CA GLY A 38 -4.00 -6.05 -0.38
C GLY A 38 -2.99 -6.66 0.56
N ALA A 39 -2.17 -7.59 0.09
CA ALA A 39 -1.10 -8.20 0.90
C ALA A 39 -0.06 -7.16 1.31
N LEU A 40 0.35 -6.30 0.37
CA LEU A 40 1.30 -5.23 0.63
C LEU A 40 0.73 -4.21 1.63
N ASP A 41 -0.53 -3.82 1.46
CA ASP A 41 -1.22 -2.91 2.38
C ASP A 41 -1.24 -3.47 3.81
N LYS A 42 -1.60 -4.73 3.98
CA LYS A 42 -1.63 -5.38 5.29
C LYS A 42 -0.24 -5.44 5.92
N ALA A 43 0.78 -5.79 5.16
CA ALA A 43 2.15 -5.87 5.67
C ALA A 43 2.67 -4.50 6.10
N LEU A 44 2.40 -3.45 5.32
CA LEU A 44 2.74 -2.07 5.67
C LEU A 44 2.06 -1.64 6.97
N ARG A 45 0.78 -1.94 7.12
CA ARG A 45 0.02 -1.59 8.32
C ARG A 45 0.53 -2.31 9.56
N LEU A 46 0.87 -3.58 9.44
CA LEU A 46 1.46 -4.34 10.55
C LEU A 46 2.76 -3.71 11.02
N ALA A 47 3.56 -3.17 10.09
CA ALA A 47 4.80 -2.50 10.42
C ALA A 47 4.59 -1.13 11.07
N LEU A 48 3.62 -0.36 10.61
CA LEU A 48 3.47 1.06 10.95
C LEU A 48 2.41 1.36 12.02
N GLU A 49 1.36 0.55 12.14
CA GLU A 49 0.30 0.79 13.14
C GLU A 49 0.81 0.85 14.59
N PRO A 50 1.78 0.01 15.02
CA PRO A 50 2.31 0.14 16.36
C PRO A 50 3.01 1.48 16.64
N VAL A 51 3.58 2.09 15.58
CA VAL A 51 4.27 3.39 15.69
C VAL A 51 3.29 4.54 15.53
N PHE A 52 2.31 4.38 14.63
CA PHE A 52 1.31 5.39 14.30
C PHE A 52 -0.09 4.78 14.45
N PRO A 53 -0.64 4.73 15.69
CA PRO A 53 -1.92 4.07 15.93
C PRO A 53 -3.10 4.64 15.12
N GLN A 54 -3.04 5.92 14.72
CA GLN A 54 -4.08 6.54 13.91
C GLN A 54 -4.25 5.89 12.53
N LEU A 55 -3.28 5.11 12.07
CA LEU A 55 -3.40 4.39 10.81
C LEU A 55 -4.48 3.30 10.86
N LYS A 56 -4.92 2.90 12.04
CA LYS A 56 -6.05 1.98 12.20
C LYS A 56 -7.38 2.59 11.79
N GLU A 57 -7.46 3.91 11.70
CA GLU A 57 -8.67 4.63 11.31
C GLU A 57 -8.92 4.59 9.81
N ILE A 58 -7.92 4.28 9.01
CA ILE A 58 -8.04 4.26 7.56
C ILE A 58 -8.07 2.84 7.00
N LEU A 59 -8.78 2.68 5.89
CA LEU A 59 -8.93 1.39 5.20
C LEU A 59 -8.66 1.56 3.72
N LEU A 60 -7.99 0.55 3.14
CA LEU A 60 -7.90 0.43 1.69
C LEU A 60 -9.29 0.07 1.16
N ARG A 61 -9.93 1.01 0.47
CA ARG A 61 -11.29 0.85 -0.04
C ARG A 61 -11.32 0.17 -1.39
N ASP A 62 -10.45 0.60 -2.28
CA ASP A 62 -10.39 0.09 -3.64
C ASP A 62 -9.04 0.41 -4.25
N TYR A 63 -8.68 -0.30 -5.31
CA TYR A 63 -7.51 0.02 -6.10
C TYR A 63 -7.73 -0.34 -7.56
N LYS A 64 -7.07 0.38 -8.45
CA LYS A 64 -7.10 0.14 -9.89
C LYS A 64 -5.69 0.12 -10.43
N VAL A 65 -5.42 -0.83 -11.31
CA VAL A 65 -4.11 -0.98 -11.94
C VAL A 65 -4.26 -0.72 -13.42
N ARG A 66 -3.40 0.14 -13.96
CA ARG A 66 -3.30 0.39 -15.40
C ARG A 66 -1.90 0.10 -15.89
N ILE A 67 -1.82 -0.59 -16.99
CA ILE A 67 -0.57 -0.85 -17.68
C ILE A 67 -0.51 0.08 -18.87
N LEU A 68 0.51 0.97 -18.89
CA LEU A 68 0.72 1.93 -19.97
C LEU A 68 1.89 1.44 -20.82
N GLU A 69 1.61 1.15 -22.08
CA GLU A 69 2.68 0.75 -22.99
C GLU A 69 3.40 1.98 -23.53
N SER A 70 4.73 1.96 -23.46
CA SER A 70 5.53 2.99 -24.06
C SER A 70 5.66 2.73 -25.56
N GLN A 71 5.33 3.71 -26.39
CA GLN A 71 5.47 3.63 -27.85
C GLN A 71 6.93 3.63 -28.32
N GLN A 72 7.87 3.85 -27.42
CA GLN A 72 9.30 3.95 -27.77
C GLN A 72 10.13 2.74 -27.31
N GLY A 73 9.49 1.63 -27.04
CA GLY A 73 10.19 0.39 -26.75
C GLY A 73 10.84 0.27 -25.37
N ALA A 74 10.62 1.21 -24.49
CA ALA A 74 11.15 1.19 -23.13
C ALA A 74 10.10 0.65 -22.17
N GLY A 75 9.87 -0.64 -22.17
CA GLY A 75 9.08 -1.36 -21.18
C GLY A 75 7.70 -0.77 -20.81
N ALA A 76 6.87 -1.59 -20.19
CA ALA A 76 5.56 -1.16 -19.71
C ALA A 76 5.72 -0.33 -18.42
N ARG A 77 4.92 0.73 -18.29
CA ARG A 77 4.77 1.44 -17.04
C ARG A 77 3.47 1.01 -16.39
N VAL A 78 3.52 0.83 -15.09
CA VAL A 78 2.34 0.48 -14.31
C VAL A 78 1.95 1.68 -13.45
N ARG A 79 0.66 1.97 -13.45
CA ARG A 79 0.07 2.99 -12.58
C ARG A 79 -0.95 2.33 -11.67
N VAL A 80 -0.85 2.59 -10.38
CA VAL A 80 -1.78 2.08 -9.39
C VAL A 80 -2.48 3.26 -8.73
N LEU A 81 -3.80 3.26 -8.78
CA LEU A 81 -4.63 4.23 -8.08
C LEU A 81 -5.19 3.53 -6.84
N VAL A 82 -4.95 4.11 -5.67
CA VAL A 82 -5.43 3.59 -4.40
C VAL A 82 -6.47 4.55 -3.84
N GLU A 83 -7.63 4.03 -3.46
CA GLU A 83 -8.67 4.77 -2.79
C GLU A 83 -8.71 4.36 -1.32
N THR A 84 -8.58 5.33 -0.43
CA THR A 84 -8.53 5.12 1.02
C THR A 84 -9.70 5.80 1.69
N ALA A 85 -10.34 5.09 2.63
CA ALA A 85 -11.41 5.64 3.46
C ALA A 85 -10.86 6.02 4.83
N ASP A 86 -11.20 7.23 5.29
CA ASP A 86 -10.90 7.73 6.62
C ASP A 86 -12.20 8.21 7.23
N GLY A 87 -12.88 7.31 7.95
CA GLY A 87 -14.25 7.56 8.37
C GLY A 87 -15.18 7.70 7.17
N ASP A 88 -15.86 8.82 7.04
CA ASP A 88 -16.76 9.13 5.92
C ASP A 88 -16.04 9.78 4.74
N GLU A 89 -14.77 10.13 4.90
CA GLU A 89 -14.00 10.78 3.85
C GLU A 89 -13.26 9.75 3.00
N LEU A 90 -13.17 10.03 1.71
CA LEU A 90 -12.40 9.24 0.76
C LEU A 90 -11.31 10.10 0.15
N PHE A 91 -10.13 9.52 -0.04
CA PHE A 91 -9.07 10.19 -0.78
C PHE A 91 -8.32 9.18 -1.64
N GLY A 92 -7.75 9.67 -2.73
CA GLY A 92 -7.01 8.84 -3.67
C GLY A 92 -5.54 9.21 -3.71
N THR A 93 -4.70 8.20 -3.93
CA THR A 93 -3.27 8.37 -4.20
C THR A 93 -2.90 7.56 -5.43
N VAL A 94 -1.86 7.99 -6.12
CA VAL A 94 -1.41 7.36 -7.35
C VAL A 94 0.07 7.04 -7.25
N GLY A 95 0.41 5.80 -7.57
CA GLY A 95 1.79 5.38 -7.69
C GLY A 95 2.09 4.97 -9.12
N ALA A 96 3.32 5.14 -9.56
CA ALA A 96 3.78 4.72 -10.87
C ALA A 96 5.14 4.05 -10.75
N GLY A 97 5.39 3.06 -11.58
CA GLY A 97 6.64 2.34 -11.57
C GLY A 97 6.74 1.38 -12.75
N GLU A 98 7.83 0.63 -12.79
CA GLU A 98 8.06 -0.34 -13.86
C GLU A 98 7.26 -1.62 -13.67
N ASN A 99 6.78 -1.88 -12.46
CA ASN A 99 5.97 -3.05 -12.14
C ASN A 99 4.92 -2.70 -11.07
N ILE A 100 3.99 -3.63 -10.86
CA ILE A 100 2.87 -3.43 -9.94
C ILE A 100 3.32 -3.26 -8.49
N ILE A 101 4.40 -3.93 -8.08
CA ILE A 101 4.91 -3.88 -6.71
C ILE A 101 5.42 -2.47 -6.39
N GLU A 102 6.25 -1.93 -7.28
CA GLU A 102 6.82 -0.60 -7.13
C GLU A 102 5.74 0.48 -7.14
N ALA A 103 4.81 0.41 -8.08
CA ALA A 103 3.71 1.36 -8.20
C ALA A 103 2.76 1.28 -6.99
N SER A 104 2.44 0.08 -6.53
CA SER A 104 1.59 -0.13 -5.35
C SER A 104 2.24 0.38 -4.08
N TRP A 105 3.53 0.12 -3.91
CA TRP A 105 4.30 0.61 -2.77
C TRP A 105 4.19 2.14 -2.67
N GLN A 106 4.42 2.83 -3.77
CA GLN A 106 4.36 4.29 -3.80
C GLN A 106 2.97 4.80 -3.45
N ALA A 107 1.92 4.24 -4.07
CA ALA A 107 0.54 4.67 -3.82
C ALA A 107 0.11 4.45 -2.37
N LEU A 108 0.43 3.28 -1.81
CA LEU A 108 0.08 2.93 -0.43
C LEU A 108 0.87 3.79 0.58
N LYS A 109 2.15 3.97 0.34
CA LYS A 109 3.00 4.82 1.17
C LYS A 109 2.47 6.25 1.21
N ASP A 110 2.12 6.80 0.05
CA ASP A 110 1.58 8.15 -0.06
C ASP A 110 0.24 8.29 0.68
N ALA A 111 -0.60 7.25 0.65
CA ALA A 111 -1.86 7.24 1.39
C ALA A 111 -1.63 7.33 2.91
N LEU A 112 -0.67 6.55 3.42
CA LEU A 112 -0.33 6.55 4.83
C LEU A 112 0.29 7.88 5.26
N GLU A 113 1.19 8.43 4.45
CA GLU A 113 1.80 9.73 4.71
C GLU A 113 0.77 10.85 4.69
N PHE A 114 -0.17 10.82 3.75
CA PHE A 114 -1.25 11.81 3.67
C PHE A 114 -2.09 11.81 4.95
N LYS A 115 -2.45 10.65 5.45
CA LYS A 115 -3.20 10.52 6.71
C LYS A 115 -2.44 11.14 7.88
N LEU A 116 -1.16 10.82 8.00
CA LEU A 116 -0.34 11.33 9.09
C LEU A 116 -0.18 12.86 9.03
N LEU A 117 0.05 13.40 7.84
CA LEU A 117 0.18 14.84 7.64
C LEU A 117 -1.13 15.57 7.93
N ARG A 118 -2.25 15.01 7.49
CA ARG A 118 -3.56 15.62 7.72
C ARG A 118 -3.90 15.66 9.20
N ASP A 119 -3.63 14.59 9.93
CA ASP A 119 -3.87 14.54 11.38
C ASP A 119 -2.99 15.55 12.12
N GLU A 120 -1.74 15.68 11.70
CA GLU A 120 -0.83 16.68 12.28
C GLU A 120 -1.33 18.11 12.03
N GLN A 121 -1.80 18.40 10.82
CA GLN A 121 -2.37 19.70 10.49
C GLN A 121 -3.64 20.01 11.30
N ARG A 122 -4.49 19.01 11.51
CA ARG A 122 -5.70 19.16 12.33
C ARG A 122 -5.38 19.45 13.79
N LYS A 123 -4.33 18.82 14.33
CA LYS A 123 -3.86 19.08 15.70
C LYS A 123 -3.34 20.51 15.87
N SER A 124 -2.65 21.04 14.87
CA SER A 124 -2.08 22.39 14.96
C SER A 124 -3.13 23.50 14.86
N ARG A 125 -4.37 23.17 14.47
CA ARG A 125 -5.48 24.12 14.35
C ARG A 125 -6.35 24.22 15.61
N THR A 126 -6.11 23.38 16.59
CA THR A 126 -6.89 23.38 17.85
C THR A 126 -6.16 24.12 19.00
#